data_c200043908354ccca277dd2defeb64e1
#
_entry.id   c200043908354ccca277dd2defeb64e1
#
_cell.length_a   1.000
_cell.length_b   1.000
_cell.length_c   1.000
_cell.angle_alpha   90.00
_cell.angle_beta   90.00
_cell.angle_gamma   90.00
#
_symmetry.space_group_name_H-M   'P 1'
#
loop_
_entity.id
_entity.type
_entity.pdbx_description
1 polymer ?
#
loop_
_entity_poly.entity_id
_entity_poly.type
_entity_poly.pdbx_seq_one_letter_code
_entity_poly.pdbx_strand_id
1 'polypeptide(L)'
;MLSFPQFKEQDYCIPLFQIGGSALANMPANDGVEVISDSASDVNMLTIIGTKYGTNVLMYETVTMLGTSQAATVETAWNNVYGFFLGDIYGRFSTVAVGTITVREASGNATIGTITAGNRSRASVGFMLAGKNILFHNISGNTWVNANNKLIYPTTNNSFKYTAGMAEDMKVPGNGFIYLIGDTSGSTAQIKVLKD
;
A
#
# COMPACT_ATOMS: atom_id res chain seq x y z
N MET A 1 -15.28 -7.17 -14.97
CA MET A 1 -15.46 -5.88 -14.28
C MET A 1 -15.41 -6.20 -12.80
N LEU A 2 -14.24 -6.07 -12.18
CA LEU A 2 -14.11 -6.24 -10.73
C LEU A 2 -14.75 -5.01 -10.10
N SER A 3 -15.95 -5.18 -9.51
CA SER A 3 -16.50 -4.16 -8.65
C SER A 3 -15.64 -4.14 -7.39
N PHE A 4 -14.90 -3.06 -7.17
CA PHE A 4 -14.43 -2.76 -5.82
C PHE A 4 -15.64 -2.87 -4.89
N PRO A 5 -15.49 -3.46 -3.70
CA PRO A 5 -16.56 -3.41 -2.72
C PRO A 5 -16.96 -1.95 -2.61
N GLN A 6 -18.19 -1.65 -3.00
CA GLN A 6 -18.74 -0.31 -2.82
C GLN A 6 -18.68 -0.08 -1.31
N PHE A 7 -17.84 0.83 -0.89
CA PHE A 7 -17.78 1.26 0.49
C PHE A 7 -19.16 1.81 0.83
N LYS A 8 -19.97 0.97 1.46
CA LYS A 8 -21.25 1.43 2.02
C LYS A 8 -20.94 2.48 3.07
N GLU A 9 -21.73 3.53 3.07
CA GLU A 9 -21.77 4.70 3.97
C GLU A 9 -21.51 4.38 5.46
N GLN A 10 -20.32 4.04 5.84
CA GLN A 10 -19.89 3.92 7.23
C GLN A 10 -18.54 4.59 7.39
N ASP A 11 -18.32 5.20 8.55
CA ASP A 11 -17.07 5.81 8.96
C ASP A 11 -15.92 4.78 8.87
N TYR A 12 -15.34 4.64 7.70
CA TYR A 12 -14.17 3.80 7.52
C TYR A 12 -12.93 4.59 7.98
N CYS A 13 -12.52 4.33 9.21
CA CYS A 13 -11.12 4.49 9.52
C CYS A 13 -10.38 3.44 8.70
N ILE A 14 -9.77 3.85 7.60
CA ILE A 14 -8.75 3.04 6.96
C ILE A 14 -7.67 2.88 8.02
N PRO A 15 -7.29 1.65 8.36
CA PRO A 15 -6.38 1.43 9.47
C PRO A 15 -5.09 2.20 9.28
N LEU A 16 -4.49 2.59 10.38
CA LEU A 16 -3.21 3.24 10.44
C LEU A 16 -2.19 2.42 9.67
N PHE A 17 -1.72 2.97 8.56
CA PHE A 17 -0.63 2.38 7.82
C PHE A 17 0.68 2.93 8.37
N GLN A 18 1.55 2.05 8.73
CA GLN A 18 2.93 2.37 8.97
C GLN A 18 3.62 2.46 7.60
N ILE A 19 4.03 3.66 7.21
CA ILE A 19 4.55 3.93 5.87
C ILE A 19 6.07 3.87 5.95
N GLY A 20 6.66 2.89 5.31
CA GLY A 20 8.11 2.75 5.22
C GLY A 20 8.74 3.73 4.23
N GLY A 21 9.90 4.27 4.56
CA GLY A 21 10.49 5.51 4.03
C GLY A 21 11.22 5.47 2.69
N SER A 22 11.06 4.49 1.81
CA SER A 22 11.69 4.55 0.48
C SER A 22 10.77 4.05 -0.62
N ALA A 23 10.94 4.58 -1.82
CA ALA A 23 10.21 4.12 -3.01
C ALA A 23 10.38 2.61 -3.20
N LEU A 24 9.35 1.97 -3.72
CA LEU A 24 9.43 0.59 -4.18
C LEU A 24 10.29 0.54 -5.45
N ALA A 25 11.02 -0.56 -5.62
CA ALA A 25 11.96 -0.75 -6.73
C ALA A 25 11.58 -1.99 -7.55
N ASN A 26 12.25 -2.18 -8.68
CA ASN A 26 12.16 -3.41 -9.48
C ASN A 26 10.70 -3.83 -9.75
N MET A 27 9.92 -2.94 -10.35
CA MET A 27 8.52 -3.22 -10.65
C MET A 27 8.42 -4.39 -11.64
N PRO A 28 7.51 -5.36 -11.37
CA PRO A 28 7.30 -6.45 -12.29
C PRO A 28 6.85 -5.93 -13.65
N ALA A 29 7.37 -6.51 -14.71
CA ALA A 29 6.98 -6.19 -16.09
C ALA A 29 6.35 -7.44 -16.72
N ASN A 30 5.06 -7.63 -16.53
CA ASN A 30 4.34 -8.83 -16.94
C ASN A 30 4.84 -10.09 -16.21
N ASP A 31 4.96 -9.99 -14.90
CA ASP A 31 5.47 -11.07 -14.04
C ASP A 31 4.60 -11.24 -12.80
N GLY A 32 4.72 -12.39 -12.14
CA GLY A 32 4.12 -12.66 -10.84
C GLY A 32 4.85 -11.92 -9.72
N VAL A 33 4.24 -11.90 -8.56
CA VAL A 33 4.83 -11.36 -7.33
C VAL A 33 4.91 -12.46 -6.29
N GLU A 34 6.03 -12.54 -5.60
CA GLU A 34 6.28 -13.48 -4.52
C GLU A 34 6.55 -12.76 -3.21
N VAL A 35 6.19 -13.45 -2.13
CA VAL A 35 6.40 -12.98 -0.76
C VAL A 35 7.15 -14.05 0.02
N ILE A 36 8.15 -13.64 0.76
CA ILE A 36 8.92 -14.49 1.67
C ILE A 36 9.30 -13.70 2.92
N SER A 37 9.38 -14.36 4.08
CA SER A 37 9.91 -13.78 5.30
C SER A 37 11.21 -14.48 5.73
N ASP A 38 12.03 -13.80 6.51
CA ASP A 38 13.15 -14.41 7.23
C ASP A 38 12.72 -15.07 8.57
N SER A 39 11.42 -14.97 8.93
CA SER A 39 10.85 -15.61 10.12
C SER A 39 9.78 -16.64 9.76
N ALA A 40 9.89 -17.84 10.30
CA ALA A 40 8.88 -18.89 10.17
C ALA A 40 7.53 -18.53 10.81
N SER A 41 7.50 -17.53 11.69
CA SER A 41 6.27 -17.07 12.37
C SER A 41 5.43 -16.13 11.52
N ASP A 42 5.91 -15.63 10.40
CA ASP A 42 5.15 -14.76 9.49
C ASP A 42 4.29 -15.61 8.54
N VAL A 43 3.16 -16.09 9.06
CA VAL A 43 2.18 -16.91 8.34
C VAL A 43 0.84 -16.21 8.12
N ASN A 44 0.81 -14.90 8.32
CA ASN A 44 -0.38 -14.08 8.18
C ASN A 44 -0.67 -13.75 6.71
N MET A 45 -1.84 -13.17 6.46
CA MET A 45 -2.19 -12.65 5.15
C MET A 45 -1.42 -11.35 4.88
N LEU A 46 -0.98 -11.19 3.63
CA LEU A 46 -0.40 -9.97 3.10
C LEU A 46 -1.16 -9.57 1.83
N THR A 47 -1.66 -8.35 1.79
CA THR A 47 -2.32 -7.80 0.60
C THR A 47 -1.35 -6.93 -0.17
N ILE A 48 -1.31 -7.16 -1.48
CA ILE A 48 -0.50 -6.43 -2.47
C ILE A 48 -1.46 -5.62 -3.33
N ILE A 49 -1.12 -4.36 -3.60
CA ILE A 49 -1.89 -3.45 -4.45
C ILE A 49 -1.01 -3.02 -5.62
N GLY A 50 -1.56 -3.06 -6.82
CA GLY A 50 -0.83 -2.68 -8.02
C GLY A 50 -1.71 -2.59 -9.25
N THR A 51 -1.11 -2.66 -10.42
CA THR A 51 -1.83 -2.70 -11.70
C THR A 51 -1.49 -3.95 -12.49
N LYS A 52 -2.48 -4.41 -13.25
CA LYS A 52 -2.32 -5.52 -14.19
C LYS A 52 -1.64 -5.02 -15.47
N TYR A 53 -0.67 -5.81 -15.96
CA TYR A 53 0.04 -5.55 -17.21
C TYR A 53 -0.91 -5.48 -18.41
N GLY A 54 -0.62 -4.55 -19.30
CA GLY A 54 -1.39 -4.33 -20.53
C GLY A 54 -2.73 -3.62 -20.36
N THR A 55 -3.27 -3.54 -19.15
CA THR A 55 -4.59 -2.91 -18.91
C THR A 55 -4.55 -1.68 -18.03
N ASN A 56 -3.48 -1.51 -17.24
CA ASN A 56 -3.36 -0.51 -16.17
C ASN A 56 -4.55 -0.49 -15.17
N VAL A 57 -5.31 -1.57 -15.12
CA VAL A 57 -6.40 -1.73 -14.16
C VAL A 57 -5.81 -1.93 -12.78
N LEU A 58 -6.27 -1.15 -11.82
CA LEU A 58 -5.91 -1.34 -10.42
C LEU A 58 -6.42 -2.70 -9.95
N MET A 59 -5.55 -3.43 -9.29
CA MET A 59 -5.85 -4.73 -8.72
C MET A 59 -5.23 -4.87 -7.33
N TYR A 60 -5.76 -5.77 -6.57
CA TYR A 60 -5.17 -6.20 -5.31
C TYR A 60 -5.28 -7.71 -5.20
N GLU A 61 -4.34 -8.29 -4.50
CA GLU A 61 -4.37 -9.71 -4.19
C GLU A 61 -3.88 -9.93 -2.76
N THR A 62 -4.54 -10.85 -2.07
CA THR A 62 -4.15 -11.26 -0.72
C THR A 62 -3.51 -12.64 -0.77
N VAL A 63 -2.28 -12.72 -0.32
CA VAL A 63 -1.48 -13.94 -0.27
C VAL A 63 -1.35 -14.38 1.20
N THR A 64 -1.55 -15.67 1.47
CA THR A 64 -1.21 -16.26 2.77
C THR A 64 0.29 -16.57 2.77
N MET A 65 1.03 -15.92 3.64
CA MET A 65 2.47 -16.12 3.77
C MET A 65 2.78 -17.51 4.37
N LEU A 66 3.91 -18.06 3.99
CA LEU A 66 4.38 -19.39 4.40
C LEU A 66 5.67 -19.31 5.24
N GLY A 67 5.84 -18.20 5.98
CA GLY A 67 7.05 -17.96 6.77
C GLY A 67 8.29 -17.87 5.87
N THR A 68 9.25 -18.74 6.11
CA THR A 68 10.51 -18.80 5.34
C THR A 68 10.39 -19.48 3.97
N SER A 69 9.20 -19.98 3.63
CA SER A 69 8.90 -20.46 2.30
C SER A 69 8.22 -19.38 1.47
N GLN A 70 8.48 -19.36 0.18
CA GLN A 70 7.86 -18.39 -0.71
C GLN A 70 6.37 -18.69 -0.94
N ALA A 71 5.57 -17.63 -1.01
CA ALA A 71 4.17 -17.65 -1.40
C ALA A 71 3.99 -16.71 -2.60
N ALA A 72 3.34 -17.18 -3.66
CA ALA A 72 3.16 -16.41 -4.88
C ALA A 72 1.74 -15.90 -5.05
N THR A 73 1.58 -14.80 -5.77
CA THR A 73 0.29 -14.34 -6.26
C THR A 73 -0.29 -15.31 -7.29
N VAL A 74 -1.61 -15.37 -7.39
CA VAL A 74 -2.31 -16.08 -8.46
C VAL A 74 -2.20 -15.31 -9.78
N GLU A 75 -2.27 -13.98 -9.71
CA GLU A 75 -2.02 -13.14 -10.88
C GLU A 75 -0.54 -13.16 -11.24
N THR A 76 -0.25 -13.46 -12.48
CA THR A 76 1.12 -13.57 -13.02
C THR A 76 1.47 -12.45 -13.99
N ALA A 77 0.60 -11.46 -14.15
CA ALA A 77 0.77 -10.37 -15.08
C ALA A 77 0.69 -9.01 -14.39
N TRP A 78 1.50 -8.82 -13.35
CA TRP A 78 1.64 -7.53 -12.69
C TRP A 78 2.47 -6.57 -13.56
N ASN A 79 2.11 -5.29 -13.51
CA ASN A 79 2.87 -4.20 -14.15
C ASN A 79 3.55 -3.30 -13.12
N ASN A 80 2.82 -2.92 -12.07
CA ASN A 80 3.34 -2.11 -10.98
C ASN A 80 2.80 -2.61 -9.66
N VAL A 81 3.61 -2.51 -8.62
CA VAL A 81 3.21 -2.68 -7.23
C VAL A 81 3.27 -1.32 -6.55
N TYR A 82 2.16 -0.87 -5.98
CA TYR A 82 2.08 0.43 -5.31
C TYR A 82 2.26 0.34 -3.81
N GLY A 83 2.03 -0.84 -3.27
CA GLY A 83 2.19 -1.08 -1.86
C GLY A 83 1.71 -2.47 -1.45
N PHE A 84 2.05 -2.81 -0.23
CA PHE A 84 1.63 -4.05 0.39
C PHE A 84 1.58 -3.88 1.91
N PHE A 85 0.68 -4.63 2.55
CA PHE A 85 0.45 -4.55 3.99
C PHE A 85 -0.02 -5.89 4.54
N LEU A 86 0.26 -6.12 5.82
CA LEU A 86 -0.24 -7.28 6.54
C LEU A 86 -1.74 -7.13 6.82
N GLY A 87 -2.51 -8.13 6.48
CA GLY A 87 -3.95 -8.17 6.61
C GLY A 87 -4.66 -8.38 5.28
N ASP A 88 -5.98 -8.44 5.34
CA ASP A 88 -6.82 -8.51 4.16
C ASP A 88 -7.17 -7.12 3.60
N ILE A 89 -7.84 -7.11 2.44
CA ILE A 89 -8.28 -5.89 1.76
C ILE A 89 -9.20 -4.98 2.58
N TYR A 90 -9.77 -5.48 3.66
CA TYR A 90 -10.63 -4.72 4.57
C TYR A 90 -9.83 -4.08 5.70
N GLY A 91 -8.50 -4.20 5.67
CA GLY A 91 -7.61 -3.63 6.64
C GLY A 91 -7.68 -4.30 8.01
N ARG A 92 -8.16 -5.53 8.08
CA ARG A 92 -8.14 -6.30 9.31
C ARG A 92 -6.72 -6.80 9.54
N PHE A 93 -5.96 -6.06 10.34
CA PHE A 93 -4.60 -6.41 10.70
C PHE A 93 -4.62 -7.21 11.99
N SER A 94 -4.07 -8.40 11.95
CA SER A 94 -3.93 -9.21 13.14
C SER A 94 -2.61 -8.99 13.86
N THR A 95 -1.54 -8.68 13.12
CA THR A 95 -0.17 -8.67 13.68
C THR A 95 0.75 -7.68 12.96
N VAL A 96 1.93 -7.47 13.56
CA VAL A 96 3.10 -6.88 12.90
C VAL A 96 3.99 -8.00 12.34
N ALA A 97 4.87 -7.69 11.42
CA ALA A 97 5.88 -8.61 10.94
C ALA A 97 6.80 -9.04 12.10
N VAL A 98 7.07 -10.32 12.22
CA VAL A 98 8.02 -10.87 13.20
C VAL A 98 9.43 -10.79 12.64
N GLY A 99 9.60 -11.13 11.38
CA GLY A 99 10.84 -10.97 10.63
C GLY A 99 10.73 -9.89 9.56
N THR A 100 11.69 -9.87 8.67
CA THR A 100 11.67 -9.03 7.48
C THR A 100 10.94 -9.76 6.36
N ILE A 101 9.81 -9.21 5.94
CA ILE A 101 9.04 -9.72 4.81
C ILE A 101 9.56 -9.05 3.55
N THR A 102 9.92 -9.85 2.56
CA THR A 102 10.38 -9.39 1.24
C THR A 102 9.31 -9.68 0.20
N VAL A 103 8.94 -8.65 -0.56
CA VAL A 103 8.09 -8.76 -1.75
C VAL A 103 9.00 -8.57 -2.96
N ARG A 104 8.92 -9.49 -3.92
CA ARG A 104 9.85 -9.56 -5.06
C ARG A 104 9.15 -10.05 -6.33
N GLU A 105 9.81 -9.90 -7.46
CA GLU A 105 9.41 -10.52 -8.73
C GLU A 105 9.51 -12.05 -8.64
N ALA A 106 8.57 -12.76 -9.25
CA ALA A 106 8.55 -14.21 -9.21
C ALA A 106 9.66 -14.84 -10.10
N SER A 107 9.91 -14.31 -11.29
CA SER A 107 10.89 -14.87 -12.22
C SER A 107 12.32 -14.45 -11.92
N GLY A 108 12.53 -13.17 -11.56
CA GLY A 108 13.86 -12.58 -11.41
C GLY A 108 14.35 -12.50 -9.96
N ASN A 109 13.50 -12.74 -8.99
CA ASN A 109 13.77 -12.55 -7.56
C ASN A 109 14.20 -11.11 -7.19
N ALA A 110 13.99 -10.14 -8.07
CA ALA A 110 14.35 -8.76 -7.80
C ALA A 110 13.43 -8.18 -6.74
N THR A 111 13.99 -7.66 -5.67
CA THR A 111 13.23 -7.13 -4.54
C THR A 111 12.47 -5.86 -4.95
N ILE A 112 11.15 -5.90 -4.80
CA ILE A 112 10.26 -4.75 -4.98
C ILE A 112 10.28 -3.88 -3.72
N GLY A 113 10.21 -4.51 -2.55
CA GLY A 113 10.29 -3.83 -1.27
C GLY A 113 10.20 -4.80 -0.09
N THR A 114 10.34 -4.26 1.12
CA THR A 114 10.33 -5.06 2.35
C THR A 114 9.46 -4.44 3.43
N ILE A 115 8.84 -5.24 4.28
CA ILE A 115 8.31 -4.82 5.58
C ILE A 115 9.31 -5.29 6.63
N THR A 116 9.91 -4.37 7.35
CA THR A 116 10.84 -4.74 8.45
C THR A 116 10.07 -5.23 9.67
N ALA A 117 10.72 -6.05 10.49
CA ALA A 117 10.16 -6.55 11.75
C ALA A 117 9.56 -5.42 12.59
N GLY A 118 8.43 -5.68 13.23
CA GLY A 118 7.67 -4.71 14.01
C GLY A 118 6.77 -3.79 13.20
N ASN A 119 6.84 -3.80 11.87
CA ASN A 119 6.01 -2.98 10.98
C ASN A 119 4.86 -3.79 10.37
N ARG A 120 3.86 -3.09 9.80
CA ARG A 120 2.66 -3.73 9.20
C ARG A 120 2.56 -3.52 7.70
N SER A 121 3.28 -2.57 7.16
CA SER A 121 3.16 -2.22 5.75
C SER A 121 4.44 -1.62 5.21
N ARG A 122 4.60 -1.69 3.92
CA ARG A 122 5.47 -0.82 3.17
C ARG A 122 4.72 -0.31 1.96
N ALA A 123 4.72 0.99 1.82
CA ALA A 123 4.11 1.57 0.67
C ALA A 123 4.61 2.97 0.45
N SER A 124 4.64 3.31 -0.78
CA SER A 124 3.66 4.30 -1.25
C SER A 124 2.28 3.63 -1.41
N VAL A 125 1.36 3.90 -0.52
CA VAL A 125 0.03 3.35 -0.65
C VAL A 125 -0.75 4.23 -1.59
N GLY A 126 -1.10 3.71 -2.76
CA GLY A 126 -2.08 4.33 -3.64
C GLY A 126 -3.49 3.86 -3.26
N PHE A 127 -4.35 4.77 -2.86
CA PHE A 127 -5.78 4.49 -2.69
C PHE A 127 -6.55 5.11 -3.84
N MET A 128 -7.39 4.32 -4.50
CA MET A 128 -8.35 4.84 -5.44
C MET A 128 -9.60 5.34 -4.68
N LEU A 129 -9.60 6.63 -4.38
CA LEU A 129 -10.72 7.33 -3.73
C LEU A 129 -11.32 8.37 -4.68
N ALA A 130 -11.37 8.05 -5.97
CA ALA A 130 -11.80 8.94 -7.03
C ALA A 130 -13.10 9.70 -6.68
N GLY A 131 -13.04 11.02 -6.71
CA GLY A 131 -14.16 11.90 -6.45
C GLY A 131 -14.60 12.02 -5.00
N LYS A 132 -13.98 11.30 -4.07
CA LYS A 132 -14.37 11.34 -2.64
C LYS A 132 -13.74 12.51 -1.91
N ASN A 133 -14.48 13.05 -0.96
CA ASN A 133 -13.94 13.93 0.07
C ASN A 133 -13.33 13.08 1.17
N ILE A 134 -12.14 13.42 1.60
CA ILE A 134 -11.43 12.70 2.65
C ILE A 134 -10.86 13.65 3.68
N LEU A 135 -10.80 13.20 4.91
CA LEU A 135 -9.95 13.79 5.94
C LEU A 135 -8.65 12.96 5.98
N PHE A 136 -7.54 13.58 5.68
CA PHE A 136 -6.22 13.04 5.89
C PHE A 136 -5.69 13.53 7.24
N HIS A 137 -5.14 12.64 8.06
CA HIS A 137 -4.53 12.98 9.33
C HIS A 137 -3.18 12.27 9.47
N ASN A 138 -2.11 13.03 9.51
CA ASN A 138 -0.78 12.51 9.81
C ASN A 138 -0.57 12.42 11.31
N ILE A 139 -0.46 11.20 11.84
CA ILE A 139 -0.42 10.95 13.28
C ILE A 139 1.01 11.06 13.81
N SER A 140 1.98 10.46 13.13
CA SER A 140 3.38 10.48 13.55
C SER A 140 4.35 10.48 12.38
N GLY A 141 5.54 11.04 12.59
CA GLY A 141 6.54 11.21 11.54
C GLY A 141 6.14 12.26 10.52
N ASN A 142 6.85 12.32 9.40
CA ASN A 142 6.46 13.15 8.27
C ASN A 142 5.91 12.26 7.16
N THR A 143 4.82 12.69 6.54
CA THR A 143 4.21 12.00 5.41
C THR A 143 4.14 12.93 4.21
N TRP A 144 4.59 12.45 3.07
CA TRP A 144 4.45 13.12 1.80
C TRP A 144 3.20 12.59 1.11
N VAL A 145 2.34 13.50 0.68
CA VAL A 145 1.04 13.18 0.07
C VAL A 145 0.98 13.74 -1.34
N ASN A 146 0.60 12.92 -2.28
CA ASN A 146 0.29 13.34 -3.64
C ASN A 146 -1.08 12.81 -4.04
N ALA A 147 -2.01 13.72 -4.33
CA ALA A 147 -3.33 13.41 -4.86
C ALA A 147 -3.41 13.87 -6.31
N ASN A 148 -3.31 12.97 -7.27
CA ASN A 148 -3.37 13.31 -8.68
C ASN A 148 -3.92 12.17 -9.55
N ASN A 149 -4.10 12.47 -10.85
CA ASN A 149 -4.62 11.53 -11.84
C ASN A 149 -3.54 10.60 -12.42
N LYS A 150 -2.30 10.75 -12.00
CA LYS A 150 -1.16 9.99 -12.50
C LYS A 150 -0.56 9.19 -11.38
N LEU A 151 -0.11 8.01 -11.70
CA LEU A 151 0.65 7.14 -10.80
C LEU A 151 2.06 7.71 -10.60
N ILE A 152 2.17 8.81 -9.85
CA ILE A 152 3.44 9.48 -9.57
C ILE A 152 3.72 9.28 -8.08
N TYR A 153 4.84 8.64 -7.78
CA TYR A 153 5.32 8.51 -6.41
C TYR A 153 5.52 9.88 -5.77
N PRO A 154 5.10 10.07 -4.51
CA PRO A 154 5.38 11.28 -3.78
C PRO A 154 6.90 11.55 -3.70
N THR A 155 7.28 12.76 -4.03
CA THR A 155 8.64 13.26 -3.87
C THR A 155 8.58 14.65 -3.25
N THR A 156 9.70 15.17 -2.79
CA THR A 156 9.80 16.54 -2.25
C THR A 156 9.38 17.62 -3.23
N ASN A 157 9.37 17.31 -4.53
CA ASN A 157 9.10 18.28 -5.59
C ASN A 157 7.66 18.22 -6.11
N ASN A 158 6.92 17.14 -5.84
CA ASN A 158 5.58 16.93 -6.40
C ASN A 158 4.51 16.58 -5.36
N SER A 159 4.82 16.76 -4.08
CA SER A 159 3.97 16.30 -2.99
C SER A 159 3.91 17.34 -1.86
N PHE A 160 2.81 17.32 -1.13
CA PHE A 160 2.66 18.08 0.10
C PHE A 160 3.26 17.30 1.27
N LYS A 161 4.00 18.00 2.12
CA LYS A 161 4.55 17.44 3.35
C LYS A 161 3.62 17.72 4.52
N TYR A 162 3.21 16.68 5.21
CA TYR A 162 2.47 16.75 6.45
C TYR A 162 3.36 16.31 7.61
N THR A 163 3.49 17.16 8.61
CA THR A 163 4.18 16.80 9.86
C THR A 163 3.20 16.16 10.84
N ALA A 164 3.71 15.52 11.89
CA ALA A 164 2.88 14.89 12.91
C ALA A 164 1.81 15.84 13.47
N GLY A 165 0.59 15.36 13.58
CA GLY A 165 -0.57 16.10 14.07
C GLY A 165 -1.29 16.97 13.02
N MET A 166 -0.75 17.13 11.81
CA MET A 166 -1.44 17.85 10.74
C MET A 166 -2.59 17.02 10.18
N ALA A 167 -3.74 17.69 9.97
CA ALA A 167 -4.90 17.11 9.32
C ALA A 167 -5.45 18.08 8.27
N GLU A 168 -5.99 17.55 7.18
CA GLU A 168 -6.58 18.35 6.11
C GLU A 168 -7.71 17.58 5.42
N ASP A 169 -8.80 18.33 5.15
CA ASP A 169 -9.86 17.87 4.26
C ASP A 169 -9.42 18.09 2.81
N MET A 170 -9.49 17.05 1.99
CA MET A 170 -9.14 17.15 0.59
C MET A 170 -10.11 16.38 -0.29
N LYS A 171 -10.35 16.92 -1.49
CA LYS A 171 -11.10 16.22 -2.54
C LYS A 171 -10.13 15.46 -3.43
N VAL A 172 -10.34 14.16 -3.53
CA VAL A 172 -9.56 13.34 -4.47
C VAL A 172 -10.10 13.57 -5.88
N PRO A 173 -9.26 13.87 -6.87
CA PRO A 173 -9.71 14.03 -8.27
C PRO A 173 -10.49 12.81 -8.78
N GLY A 174 -11.43 13.03 -9.71
CA GLY A 174 -12.35 12.00 -10.19
C GLY A 174 -11.74 10.72 -10.77
N ASN A 175 -10.47 10.79 -11.21
CA ASN A 175 -9.68 9.63 -11.66
C ASN A 175 -8.46 9.40 -10.74
N GLY A 176 -8.50 9.97 -9.54
CA GLY A 176 -7.31 10.17 -8.75
C GLY A 176 -7.02 9.07 -7.77
N PHE A 177 -5.75 9.01 -7.47
CA PHE A 177 -5.17 8.22 -6.40
C PHE A 177 -4.61 9.16 -5.35
N ILE A 178 -4.58 8.72 -4.11
CA ILE A 178 -3.76 9.31 -3.07
C ILE A 178 -2.57 8.41 -2.84
N TYR A 179 -1.40 8.99 -2.97
CA TYR A 179 -0.14 8.35 -2.61
C TYR A 179 0.39 8.94 -1.33
N LEU A 180 0.82 8.08 -0.45
CA LEU A 180 1.42 8.43 0.82
C LEU A 180 2.80 7.79 0.91
N ILE A 181 3.80 8.57 1.30
CA ILE A 181 5.14 8.07 1.62
C ILE A 181 5.59 8.70 2.93
N GLY A 182 6.00 7.89 3.89
CA GLY A 182 6.69 8.38 5.08
C GLY A 182 8.16 8.65 4.79
N ASP A 183 8.75 9.69 5.38
CA ASP A 183 10.18 9.99 5.27
C ASP A 183 11.03 9.20 6.27
N THR A 184 10.39 8.54 7.23
CA THR A 184 11.04 7.66 8.21
C THR A 184 10.23 6.39 8.42
N SER A 185 10.89 5.29 8.77
CA SER A 185 10.21 4.10 9.25
C SER A 185 9.40 4.45 10.51
N GLY A 186 8.12 4.08 10.53
CA GLY A 186 7.24 4.38 11.67
C GLY A 186 6.39 5.64 11.53
N SER A 187 6.44 6.34 10.39
CA SER A 187 5.41 7.34 10.08
C SER A 187 4.05 6.67 9.98
N THR A 188 3.03 7.26 10.61
CA THR A 188 1.67 6.74 10.60
C THR A 188 0.70 7.82 10.15
N ALA A 189 -0.22 7.46 9.27
CA ALA A 189 -1.27 8.33 8.79
C ALA A 189 -2.62 7.63 8.78
N GLN A 190 -3.69 8.39 8.87
CA GLN A 190 -5.06 7.94 8.79
C GLN A 190 -5.78 8.67 7.66
N ILE A 191 -6.58 7.94 6.91
CA ILE A 191 -7.51 8.50 5.93
C ILE A 191 -8.92 8.13 6.35
N LYS A 192 -9.79 9.12 6.46
CA LYS A 192 -11.22 8.94 6.69
C LYS A 192 -11.98 9.44 5.46
N VAL A 193 -12.81 8.61 4.87
CA VAL A 193 -13.72 9.06 3.81
C VAL A 193 -14.87 9.80 4.46
N LEU A 194 -15.08 11.05 4.03
CA LEU A 194 -16.17 11.89 4.51
C LEU A 194 -17.43 11.55 3.71
N LYS A 195 -18.59 11.64 4.38
CA LYS A 195 -19.87 11.58 3.67
C LYS A 195 -20.01 12.81 2.78
N ASP A 196 -20.48 12.60 1.56
CA ASP A 196 -20.93 13.67 0.66
C ASP A 196 -22.21 14.30 1.18
#